data_ed38535c40ca9a4f21bdc16ccd314c9a
#
_entry.id   ed38535c40ca9a4f21bdc16ccd314c9a
#
_cell.length_a   1.000
_cell.length_b   1.000
_cell.length_c   1.000
_cell.angle_alpha   90.00
_cell.angle_beta   90.00
_cell.angle_gamma   90.00
#
_symmetry.space_group_name_H-M   'P 1'
#
loop_
_entity.id
_entity.type
_entity.pdbx_description
1 polymer ?
#
loop_
_entity_poly.entity_id
_entity_poly.type
_entity_poly.pdbx_seq_one_letter_code
_entity_poly.pdbx_strand_id
1 'polypeptide(L)'
;MYGLDLRLDAVLEERVREVWWALEAEGIRSLASSGHARHEPHMSLAVGPRLDAVDHAALATLRPPRSITLVSAATFGVDGGVVFLAVRPSPDLYEFHRAIIDALGPAAEGLSGYYRPGRLTPHVTVAEGLPIPSLRRALQTVVPHLPLTGSYT
;
A
#
# COMPACT_ATOMS: atom_id res chain seq x y z
N MET A 1 15.64 3.30 5.53
CA MET A 1 14.75 2.73 4.51
C MET A 1 13.70 3.78 4.20
N TYR A 2 13.51 4.12 2.93
CA TYR A 2 12.57 5.13 2.46
C TYR A 2 11.52 4.48 1.58
N GLY A 3 10.30 5.05 1.55
CA GLY A 3 9.22 4.64 0.67
C GLY A 3 8.88 5.76 -0.31
N LEU A 4 8.49 5.37 -1.52
CA LEU A 4 7.81 6.23 -2.48
C LEU A 4 6.39 5.75 -2.59
N ASP A 5 5.44 6.57 -2.15
CA ASP A 5 4.07 6.18 -1.94
C ASP A 5 3.11 7.03 -2.79
N LEU A 6 2.06 6.39 -3.29
CA LEU A 6 0.87 7.07 -3.81
C LEU A 6 -0.12 7.28 -2.67
N ARG A 7 -0.58 8.49 -2.52
CA ARG A 7 -1.65 8.85 -1.58
C ARG A 7 -3.01 8.56 -2.20
N LEU A 8 -3.96 8.28 -1.36
CA LEU A 8 -5.35 8.09 -1.75
C LEU A 8 -6.10 9.42 -1.66
N ASP A 9 -7.16 9.59 -2.44
CA ASP A 9 -8.05 10.73 -2.23
C ASP A 9 -8.69 10.70 -0.84
N ALA A 10 -9.16 11.85 -0.35
CA ALA A 10 -9.64 12.00 1.01
C ALA A 10 -10.83 11.06 1.34
N VAL A 11 -11.68 10.76 0.36
CA VAL A 11 -12.84 9.87 0.57
C VAL A 11 -12.37 8.43 0.72
N LEU A 12 -11.49 7.96 -0.16
CA LEU A 12 -10.95 6.60 -0.09
C LEU A 12 -10.07 6.42 1.16
N GLU A 13 -9.27 7.44 1.51
CA GLU A 13 -8.46 7.44 2.73
C GLU A 13 -9.35 7.21 3.96
N GLU A 14 -10.45 7.95 4.08
CA GLU A 14 -11.40 7.80 5.20
C GLU A 14 -12.02 6.41 5.23
N ARG A 15 -12.39 5.85 4.08
CA ARG A 15 -12.92 4.48 4.00
C ARG A 15 -11.90 3.42 4.44
N VAL A 16 -10.62 3.62 4.14
CA VAL A 16 -9.56 2.74 4.65
C VAL A 16 -9.37 2.92 6.15
N ARG A 17 -9.50 4.14 6.68
CA ARG A 17 -9.48 4.39 8.13
C ARG A 17 -10.66 3.71 8.84
N GLU A 18 -11.84 3.67 8.24
CA GLU A 18 -12.97 2.88 8.77
C GLU A 18 -12.60 1.40 8.92
N VAL A 19 -11.85 0.84 7.98
CA VAL A 19 -11.32 -0.55 8.09
C VAL A 19 -10.36 -0.68 9.28
N TRP A 20 -9.47 0.29 9.48
CA TRP A 20 -8.57 0.30 10.64
C TRP A 20 -9.35 0.29 11.96
N TRP A 21 -10.38 1.14 12.07
CA TRP A 21 -11.21 1.20 13.29
C TRP A 21 -12.05 -0.06 13.49
N ALA A 22 -12.52 -0.69 12.42
CA ALA A 22 -13.22 -1.97 12.52
C ALA A 22 -12.29 -3.07 13.08
N LEU A 23 -11.02 -3.09 12.67
CA LEU A 23 -10.01 -4.01 13.24
C LEU A 23 -9.78 -3.73 14.73
N GLU A 24 -9.60 -2.45 15.10
CA GLU A 24 -9.39 -2.04 16.50
C GLU A 24 -10.62 -2.41 17.38
N ALA A 25 -11.83 -2.25 16.87
CA ALA A 25 -13.05 -2.64 17.57
C ALA A 25 -13.12 -4.14 17.86
N GLU A 26 -12.47 -4.96 17.04
CA GLU A 26 -12.31 -6.40 17.24
C GLU A 26 -11.08 -6.77 18.10
N GLY A 27 -10.38 -5.78 18.67
CA GLY A 27 -9.16 -5.98 19.44
C GLY A 27 -7.97 -6.40 18.59
N ILE A 28 -7.98 -6.11 17.29
CA ILE A 28 -6.90 -6.38 16.35
C ILE A 28 -6.16 -5.08 16.06
N ARG A 29 -4.88 -5.03 16.37
CA ARG A 29 -4.06 -3.85 16.14
C ARG A 29 -3.96 -3.54 14.65
N SER A 30 -4.42 -2.35 14.25
CA SER A 30 -4.31 -1.83 12.89
C SER A 30 -3.15 -0.83 12.75
N LEU A 31 -2.97 -0.24 11.57
CA LEU A 31 -2.02 0.85 11.37
C LEU A 31 -2.44 2.14 12.09
N ALA A 32 -3.69 2.28 12.52
CA ALA A 32 -4.12 3.42 13.33
C ALA A 32 -3.38 3.52 14.67
N SER A 33 -3.04 2.37 15.28
CA SER A 33 -2.34 2.28 16.57
C SER A 33 -0.91 1.78 16.48
N SER A 34 -0.37 1.56 15.27
CA SER A 34 1.03 1.23 15.10
C SER A 34 1.89 2.47 15.38
N GLY A 35 2.84 2.35 16.30
CA GLY A 35 3.57 3.39 17.02
C GLY A 35 4.30 4.53 16.28
N HIS A 36 3.92 4.84 15.06
CA HIS A 36 4.34 6.04 14.33
C HIS A 36 3.15 6.98 14.19
N ALA A 37 3.26 8.15 14.76
CA ALA A 37 2.16 9.08 15.03
C ALA A 37 1.35 9.59 13.83
N ARG A 38 1.62 9.17 12.59
CA ARG A 38 0.90 9.62 11.39
C ARG A 38 0.98 8.61 10.25
N HIS A 39 0.47 7.41 10.45
CA HIS A 39 0.18 6.58 9.29
C HIS A 39 -0.98 7.17 8.49
N GLU A 40 -0.76 7.31 7.19
CA GLU A 40 -1.80 7.67 6.25
C GLU A 40 -1.98 6.50 5.28
N PRO A 41 -3.21 6.12 4.94
CA PRO A 41 -3.44 5.10 3.93
C PRO A 41 -2.75 5.43 2.61
N HIS A 42 -1.93 4.52 2.12
CA HIS A 42 -1.12 4.72 0.91
C HIS A 42 -0.87 3.40 0.18
N MET A 43 -0.46 3.50 -1.06
CA MET A 43 0.09 2.38 -1.83
C MET A 43 1.57 2.65 -2.11
N SER A 44 2.46 1.79 -1.62
CA SER A 44 3.88 1.91 -1.89
C SER A 44 4.23 1.44 -3.31
N LEU A 45 4.99 2.26 -4.02
CA LEU A 45 5.52 1.98 -5.36
C LEU A 45 6.97 1.51 -5.34
N ALA A 46 7.73 1.97 -4.36
CA ALA A 46 9.13 1.60 -4.19
C ALA A 46 9.52 1.70 -2.72
N VAL A 47 10.35 0.79 -2.25
CA VAL A 47 10.95 0.82 -0.91
C VAL A 47 12.42 0.47 -1.04
N GLY A 48 13.29 1.33 -0.52
CA GLY A 48 14.74 1.14 -0.64
C GLY A 48 15.56 2.12 0.18
N PRO A 49 16.88 1.89 0.31
CA PRO A 49 17.74 2.71 1.15
C PRO A 49 18.19 4.03 0.49
N ARG A 50 18.01 4.19 -0.83
CA ARG A 50 18.55 5.33 -1.61
C ARG A 50 17.47 6.26 -2.17
N LEU A 51 16.21 6.13 -1.73
CA LEU A 51 15.11 6.95 -2.23
C LEU A 51 15.12 8.39 -1.68
N ASP A 52 15.98 8.72 -0.74
CA ASP A 52 16.22 10.08 -0.25
C ASP A 52 16.93 11.00 -1.25
N ALA A 53 17.60 10.42 -2.27
CA ALA A 53 18.36 11.15 -3.29
C ALA A 53 17.64 11.24 -4.65
N VAL A 54 16.33 11.06 -4.69
CA VAL A 54 15.55 11.02 -5.93
C VAL A 54 15.26 12.43 -6.47
N ASP A 55 15.32 12.57 -7.79
CA ASP A 55 14.84 13.77 -8.48
C ASP A 55 13.30 13.84 -8.46
N HIS A 56 12.77 14.57 -7.49
CA HIS A 56 11.34 14.79 -7.35
C HIS A 56 10.71 15.50 -8.58
N ALA A 57 11.47 16.30 -9.33
CA ALA A 57 10.94 16.98 -10.50
C ALA A 57 10.63 16.00 -11.62
N ALA A 58 11.48 14.99 -11.84
CA ALA A 58 11.23 13.92 -12.80
C ALA A 58 9.99 13.10 -12.43
N LEU A 59 9.84 12.74 -11.16
CA LEU A 59 8.67 12.01 -10.67
C LEU A 59 7.37 12.81 -10.80
N ALA A 60 7.41 14.12 -10.55
CA ALA A 60 6.23 15.00 -10.62
C ALA A 60 5.62 15.12 -12.02
N THR A 61 6.35 14.74 -13.07
CA THR A 61 5.83 14.72 -14.45
C THR A 61 4.96 13.50 -14.74
N LEU A 62 5.14 12.43 -13.99
CA LEU A 62 4.41 11.18 -14.16
C LEU A 62 2.98 11.30 -13.61
N ARG A 63 2.05 10.64 -14.25
CA ARG A 63 0.64 10.67 -13.84
C ARG A 63 0.17 9.27 -13.44
N PRO A 64 -0.32 9.09 -12.22
CA PRO A 64 -0.90 7.82 -11.81
C PRO A 64 -2.20 7.54 -12.58
N PRO A 65 -2.65 6.27 -12.61
CA PRO A 65 -3.97 5.93 -13.10
C PRO A 65 -5.06 6.78 -12.44
N ARG A 66 -6.15 7.05 -13.16
CA ARG A 66 -7.22 7.93 -12.66
C ARG A 66 -8.01 7.35 -11.50
N SER A 67 -8.07 6.03 -11.41
CA SER A 67 -8.87 5.36 -10.38
C SER A 67 -8.11 4.21 -9.75
N ILE A 68 -8.47 3.93 -8.51
CA ILE A 68 -8.02 2.77 -7.74
C ILE A 68 -9.26 2.03 -7.22
N THR A 69 -9.25 0.71 -7.29
CA THR A 69 -10.25 -0.14 -6.64
C THR A 69 -9.54 -1.18 -5.77
N LEU A 70 -9.86 -1.17 -4.50
CA LEU A 70 -9.42 -2.16 -3.52
C LEU A 70 -10.45 -3.30 -3.56
N VAL A 71 -10.05 -4.47 -4.05
CA VAL A 71 -10.99 -5.54 -4.44
C VAL A 71 -11.03 -6.72 -3.50
N SER A 72 -9.96 -6.97 -2.74
CA SER A 72 -9.87 -8.12 -1.84
C SER A 72 -8.96 -7.83 -0.65
N ALA A 73 -9.06 -8.66 0.37
CA ALA A 73 -8.13 -8.67 1.50
C ALA A 73 -7.21 -9.88 1.40
N ALA A 74 -5.93 -9.70 1.73
CA ALA A 74 -4.94 -10.77 1.67
C ALA A 74 -3.82 -10.56 2.70
N THR A 75 -2.90 -11.53 2.77
CA THR A 75 -1.70 -11.50 3.62
C THR A 75 -0.46 -11.81 2.80
N PHE A 76 0.69 -11.28 3.20
CA PHE A 76 1.99 -11.69 2.66
C PHE A 76 2.56 -12.87 3.47
N GLY A 77 2.12 -14.07 3.15
CA GLY A 77 2.53 -15.27 3.88
C GLY A 77 2.11 -15.22 5.35
N VAL A 78 2.80 -15.96 6.19
CA VAL A 78 2.58 -16.00 7.65
C VAL A 78 3.63 -15.20 8.42
N ASP A 79 4.77 -14.93 7.79
CA ASP A 79 5.87 -14.19 8.39
C ASP A 79 5.57 -12.68 8.33
N GLY A 80 5.64 -12.01 9.46
CA GLY A 80 5.39 -10.57 9.56
C GLY A 80 3.93 -10.16 9.78
N GLY A 81 2.96 -11.07 9.62
CA GLY A 81 1.56 -10.83 9.98
C GLY A 81 0.93 -9.61 9.33
N VAL A 82 1.21 -9.38 8.03
CA VAL A 82 0.68 -8.23 7.28
C VAL A 82 -0.66 -8.57 6.67
N VAL A 83 -1.67 -7.72 6.93
CA VAL A 83 -2.97 -7.75 6.25
C VAL A 83 -3.10 -6.51 5.39
N PHE A 84 -3.53 -6.68 4.16
CA PHE A 84 -3.64 -5.60 3.19
C PHE A 84 -4.88 -5.71 2.31
N LEU A 85 -5.27 -4.58 1.74
CA LEU A 85 -6.29 -4.47 0.69
C LEU A 85 -5.58 -4.55 -0.66
N ALA A 86 -5.90 -5.55 -1.47
CA ALA A 86 -5.31 -5.70 -2.79
C ALA A 86 -5.95 -4.73 -3.77
N VAL A 87 -5.12 -4.02 -4.51
CA VAL A 87 -5.54 -3.13 -5.60
C VAL A 87 -5.85 -3.97 -6.83
N ARG A 88 -6.96 -3.66 -7.52
CA ARG A 88 -7.27 -4.28 -8.82
C ARG A 88 -6.12 -4.01 -9.78
N PRO A 89 -5.46 -5.04 -10.31
CA PRO A 89 -4.39 -4.85 -11.28
C PRO A 89 -4.94 -4.26 -12.58
N SER A 90 -4.16 -3.36 -13.20
CA SER A 90 -4.45 -2.81 -14.52
C SER A 90 -3.15 -2.60 -15.30
N PRO A 91 -3.15 -2.68 -16.63
CA PRO A 91 -1.97 -2.35 -17.44
C PRO A 91 -1.42 -0.96 -17.10
N ASP A 92 -2.28 0.05 -17.01
CA ASP A 92 -1.91 1.45 -16.71
C ASP A 92 -1.14 1.58 -15.39
N LEU A 93 -1.54 0.81 -14.36
CA LEU A 93 -0.85 0.83 -13.07
C LEU A 93 0.57 0.25 -13.17
N TYR A 94 0.74 -0.83 -13.89
CA TYR A 94 2.07 -1.43 -14.07
C TYR A 94 2.96 -0.64 -15.01
N GLU A 95 2.39 0.01 -16.03
CA GLU A 95 3.12 0.95 -16.90
C GLU A 95 3.58 2.17 -16.10
N PHE A 96 2.70 2.74 -15.28
CA PHE A 96 3.04 3.82 -14.36
C PHE A 96 4.14 3.40 -13.38
N HIS A 97 4.02 2.22 -12.76
CA HIS A 97 5.05 1.70 -11.86
C HIS A 97 6.40 1.55 -12.57
N ARG A 98 6.42 1.02 -13.81
CA ARG A 98 7.65 0.92 -14.59
C ARG A 98 8.26 2.29 -14.85
N ALA A 99 7.45 3.27 -15.25
CA ALA A 99 7.92 4.63 -15.48
C ALA A 99 8.51 5.27 -14.21
N ILE A 100 7.93 5.00 -13.05
CA ILE A 100 8.48 5.41 -11.74
C ILE A 100 9.87 4.76 -11.53
N ILE A 101 10.00 3.46 -11.71
CA ILE A 101 11.28 2.77 -11.50
C ILE A 101 12.35 3.28 -12.47
N ASP A 102 12.00 3.53 -13.73
CA ASP A 102 12.91 4.11 -14.73
C ASP A 102 13.35 5.53 -14.31
N ALA A 103 12.43 6.35 -13.80
CA ALA A 103 12.74 7.71 -13.34
C ALA A 103 13.60 7.74 -12.06
N LEU A 104 13.57 6.70 -11.25
CA LEU A 104 14.46 6.57 -10.08
C LEU A 104 15.93 6.39 -10.49
N GLY A 105 16.21 5.88 -11.69
CA GLY A 105 17.57 5.68 -12.19
C GLY A 105 18.44 4.92 -11.18
N PRO A 106 19.65 5.45 -10.82
CA PRO A 106 20.53 4.77 -9.87
C PRO A 106 19.93 4.56 -8.47
N ALA A 107 18.91 5.32 -8.06
CA ALA A 107 18.24 5.12 -6.79
C ALA A 107 17.40 3.83 -6.76
N ALA A 108 17.06 3.28 -7.93
CA ALA A 108 16.41 1.98 -8.05
C ALA A 108 17.33 0.80 -7.69
N GLU A 109 18.65 1.03 -7.64
CA GLU A 109 19.59 0.03 -7.15
C GLU A 109 19.38 -0.17 -5.63
N GLY A 110 19.16 -1.41 -5.21
CA GLY A 110 18.92 -1.74 -3.81
C GLY A 110 17.46 -1.65 -3.37
N LEU A 111 16.51 -1.40 -4.30
CA LEU A 111 15.08 -1.57 -3.99
C LEU A 111 14.80 -2.98 -3.48
N SER A 112 13.91 -3.07 -2.51
CA SER A 112 13.34 -4.35 -2.08
C SER A 112 12.80 -5.12 -3.28
N GLY A 113 13.08 -6.42 -3.35
CA GLY A 113 12.73 -7.28 -4.48
C GLY A 113 11.24 -7.30 -4.82
N TYR A 114 10.38 -6.99 -3.85
CA TYR A 114 8.92 -6.90 -4.03
C TYR A 114 8.47 -5.72 -4.92
N TYR A 115 9.30 -4.68 -5.03
CA TYR A 115 8.99 -3.45 -5.78
C TYR A 115 9.69 -3.37 -7.14
N ARG A 116 10.33 -4.45 -7.58
CA ARG A 116 10.92 -4.51 -8.93
C ARG A 116 9.83 -4.67 -9.99
N PRO A 117 10.05 -4.17 -11.22
CA PRO A 117 9.14 -4.41 -12.34
C PRO A 117 8.77 -5.89 -12.49
N GLY A 118 7.48 -6.17 -12.65
CA GLY A 118 6.94 -7.53 -12.73
C GLY A 118 6.82 -8.28 -11.39
N ARG A 119 7.18 -7.65 -10.26
CA ARG A 119 7.04 -8.26 -8.92
C ARG A 119 6.15 -7.48 -7.97
N LEU A 120 5.71 -6.29 -8.35
CA LEU A 120 4.82 -5.49 -7.53
C LEU A 120 3.48 -6.22 -7.33
N THR A 121 3.09 -6.39 -6.08
CA THR A 121 1.71 -6.67 -5.69
C THR A 121 1.11 -5.37 -5.19
N PRO A 122 0.28 -4.68 -5.97
CA PRO A 122 -0.29 -3.40 -5.57
C PRO A 122 -1.24 -3.59 -4.38
N HIS A 123 -0.98 -2.85 -3.28
CA HIS A 123 -1.72 -3.06 -2.04
C HIS A 123 -1.71 -1.82 -1.14
N VAL A 124 -2.71 -1.75 -0.27
CA VAL A 124 -2.81 -0.79 0.84
C VAL A 124 -2.81 -1.59 2.14
N THR A 125 -1.78 -1.44 2.95
CA THR A 125 -1.66 -2.16 4.22
C THR A 125 -2.66 -1.61 5.24
N VAL A 126 -3.29 -2.51 5.99
CA VAL A 126 -4.22 -2.15 7.07
C VAL A 126 -3.76 -2.60 8.45
N ALA A 127 -2.96 -3.65 8.53
CA ALA A 127 -2.37 -4.14 9.78
C ALA A 127 -1.03 -4.83 9.50
N GLU A 128 -0.15 -4.81 10.50
CA GLU A 128 1.15 -5.49 10.45
C GLU A 128 1.53 -6.05 11.82
N GLY A 129 2.44 -7.03 11.83
CA GLY A 129 2.90 -7.65 13.07
C GLY A 129 1.82 -8.48 13.77
N LEU A 130 0.79 -8.93 13.05
CA LEU A 130 -0.26 -9.74 13.64
C LEU A 130 0.22 -11.18 13.86
N PRO A 131 -0.10 -11.80 15.01
CA PRO A 131 0.13 -13.22 15.20
C PRO A 131 -0.77 -14.05 14.27
N ILE A 132 -0.29 -15.20 13.83
CA ILE A 132 -1.00 -16.09 12.89
C ILE A 132 -2.47 -16.33 13.28
N PRO A 133 -2.83 -16.62 14.56
CA PRO A 133 -4.23 -16.80 14.93
C PRO A 133 -5.14 -15.60 14.66
N SER A 134 -4.58 -14.38 14.64
CA SER A 134 -5.33 -13.14 14.38
C SER A 134 -5.58 -12.86 12.89
N LEU A 135 -4.80 -13.46 11.99
CA LEU A 135 -4.91 -13.19 10.54
C LEU A 135 -6.28 -13.57 9.98
N ARG A 136 -6.79 -14.73 10.34
CA ARG A 136 -8.12 -15.17 9.91
C ARG A 136 -9.20 -14.18 10.34
N ARG A 137 -9.18 -13.78 11.59
CA ARG A 137 -10.16 -12.86 12.16
C ARG A 137 -10.04 -11.47 11.53
N ALA A 138 -8.82 -10.99 11.28
CA ALA A 138 -8.57 -9.75 10.58
C ALA A 138 -9.18 -9.77 9.16
N LEU A 139 -8.94 -10.83 8.37
CA LEU A 139 -9.54 -10.97 7.06
C LEU A 139 -11.07 -11.00 7.11
N GLN A 140 -11.66 -11.70 8.06
CA GLN A 140 -13.12 -11.73 8.25
C GLN A 140 -13.70 -10.35 8.59
N THR A 141 -12.96 -9.53 9.33
CA THR A 141 -13.36 -8.16 9.67
C THR A 141 -13.27 -7.23 8.46
N VAL A 142 -12.24 -7.38 7.64
CA VAL A 142 -11.93 -6.48 6.52
C VAL A 142 -12.83 -6.71 5.30
N VAL A 143 -13.08 -7.98 4.93
CA VAL A 143 -13.79 -8.36 3.70
C VAL A 143 -15.16 -7.67 3.54
N PRO A 144 -16.00 -7.49 4.57
CA PRO A 144 -17.30 -6.82 4.41
C PRO A 144 -17.23 -5.36 3.95
N HIS A 145 -16.07 -4.70 4.08
CA HIS A 145 -15.88 -3.31 3.64
C HIS A 145 -15.60 -3.18 2.13
N LEU A 146 -15.29 -4.29 1.46
CA LEU A 146 -14.86 -4.29 0.06
C LEU A 146 -16.02 -4.51 -0.93
N PRO A 147 -15.91 -4.02 -2.18
CA PRO A 147 -14.81 -3.22 -2.72
C PRO A 147 -14.87 -1.74 -2.31
N LEU A 148 -13.70 -1.08 -2.33
CA LEU A 148 -13.57 0.37 -2.15
C LEU A 148 -12.99 1.00 -3.42
N THR A 149 -13.60 2.06 -3.93
CA THR A 149 -13.14 2.75 -5.13
C THR A 149 -12.88 4.22 -4.85
N GLY A 150 -11.84 4.77 -5.45
CA GLY A 150 -11.46 6.17 -5.36
C GLY A 150 -10.40 6.53 -6.39
N SER A 151 -9.59 7.52 -6.08
CA SER A 151 -8.48 7.99 -6.92
C SER A 151 -7.20 8.17 -6.11
N TYR A 152 -6.08 8.35 -6.83
CA TYR A 152 -4.82 8.79 -6.24
C TYR A 152 -4.73 10.32 -6.24
N THR A 153 -4.00 10.86 -5.27
CA THR A 153 -3.65 12.29 -5.19
C THR A 153 -2.15 12.51 -5.27
#